data_28a16169698c2ea5cad0905b88c18698
#
_entry.id   28a16169698c2ea5cad0905b88c18698
#
_cell.length_a   1.000
_cell.length_b   1.000
_cell.length_c   1.000
_cell.angle_alpha   90.00
_cell.angle_beta   90.00
_cell.angle_gamma   90.00
#
_symmetry.space_group_name_H-M   'P 1'
#
loop_
_entity.id
_entity.type
_entity.pdbx_description
1 polymer ?
#
loop_
_entity_poly.entity_id
_entity_poly.type
_entity_poly.pdbx_seq_one_letter_code
_entity_poly.pdbx_strand_id
1 'polypeptide(L)'
;MEYANEILEKEFNYPKVPMYGAEDFEKMIEETKPDTVIVTSIDRTHHRYIIKAMEMGCDVISEKPMTVDVDKCRAIFDCIERTGKNLRVTFNYRYAPHNTKLRELIMDGTIGDVKQVHFEWMLNTSHGADYFRRWHRDKRNSGGLLVHKATHHFDLVNFWLGTYPTRVFAFGDLKFYGRENAEERGVTKFYSRVHGQENAKGDPFALVMEGNTQLERLYLNAEKDDGYIRDQSVFGDNISIEDTMNVLVKYASGAQMSYSLNAYSPWEGFRVCFTGTKGRIEIEVIEAVYINAGGNSSNEGVVKGKKIVVYPMFGDAYEVPIEEGKGGHGGGDRVLLNDIFGEPTEDRFKRAASHVDGAMSILTGICANKSIASGMPVDVMNEFNVFSYVKK
;
A
#
# COMPACT_ATOMS: atom_id res chain seq x y z
N MET A 1 -22.89 3.14 -5.36
CA MET A 1 -22.92 2.89 -6.83
C MET A 1 -23.62 4.03 -7.60
N GLU A 2 -24.83 4.46 -7.23
CA GLU A 2 -25.53 5.58 -7.90
C GLU A 2 -24.69 6.87 -8.01
N TYR A 3 -23.99 7.24 -6.91
CA TYR A 3 -23.13 8.42 -6.91
C TYR A 3 -21.97 8.31 -7.93
N ALA A 4 -21.38 7.13 -8.11
CA ALA A 4 -20.35 6.92 -9.13
C ALA A 4 -20.93 7.10 -10.55
N ASN A 5 -22.14 6.60 -10.81
CA ASN A 5 -22.81 6.81 -12.10
C ASN A 5 -23.16 8.29 -12.36
N GLU A 6 -23.51 9.04 -11.30
CA GLU A 6 -23.72 10.49 -11.45
C GLU A 6 -22.43 11.23 -11.82
N ILE A 7 -21.28 10.83 -11.23
CA ILE A 7 -19.97 11.40 -11.58
C ILE A 7 -19.63 11.06 -13.04
N LEU A 8 -19.80 9.81 -13.46
CA LEU A 8 -19.55 9.40 -14.87
C LEU A 8 -20.37 10.24 -15.84
N GLU A 9 -21.66 10.44 -15.56
CA GLU A 9 -22.54 11.23 -16.41
C GLU A 9 -22.19 12.71 -16.42
N LYS A 10 -21.98 13.33 -15.24
CA LYS A 10 -21.82 14.78 -15.10
C LYS A 10 -20.41 15.29 -15.43
N GLU A 11 -19.38 14.56 -15.03
CA GLU A 11 -18.00 15.00 -15.15
C GLU A 11 -17.28 14.44 -16.39
N PHE A 12 -17.67 13.22 -16.82
CA PHE A 12 -17.03 12.54 -17.95
C PHE A 12 -17.92 12.40 -19.18
N ASN A 13 -19.19 12.87 -19.11
CA ASN A 13 -20.18 12.69 -20.18
C ASN A 13 -20.28 11.23 -20.67
N TYR A 14 -20.17 10.29 -19.73
CA TYR A 14 -20.19 8.86 -19.98
C TYR A 14 -21.54 8.28 -19.57
N PRO A 15 -22.12 7.34 -20.34
CA PRO A 15 -23.43 6.74 -20.01
C PRO A 15 -23.35 5.97 -18.69
N LYS A 16 -24.50 5.84 -18.01
CA LYS A 16 -24.58 5.04 -16.80
C LYS A 16 -24.21 3.58 -17.09
N VAL A 17 -23.40 3.01 -16.21
CA VAL A 17 -23.00 1.60 -16.27
C VAL A 17 -23.91 0.76 -15.39
N PRO A 18 -24.11 -0.54 -15.73
CA PRO A 18 -24.86 -1.47 -14.89
C PRO A 18 -24.26 -1.56 -13.48
N MET A 19 -25.11 -1.78 -12.50
CA MET A 19 -24.71 -1.89 -11.08
C MET A 19 -25.17 -3.24 -10.53
N TYR A 20 -24.28 -3.95 -9.84
CA TYR A 20 -24.52 -5.25 -9.26
C TYR A 20 -24.14 -5.27 -7.79
N GLY A 21 -24.87 -6.00 -6.95
CA GLY A 21 -24.43 -6.31 -5.59
C GLY A 21 -23.23 -7.25 -5.58
N ALA A 22 -22.55 -7.36 -4.45
CA ALA A 22 -21.40 -8.27 -4.32
C ALA A 22 -21.80 -9.76 -4.51
N GLU A 23 -23.03 -10.09 -4.17
CA GLU A 23 -23.68 -11.41 -4.37
C GLU A 23 -23.94 -11.73 -5.84
N ASP A 24 -24.11 -10.72 -6.68
CA ASP A 24 -24.37 -10.84 -8.11
C ASP A 24 -23.07 -10.83 -8.96
N PHE A 25 -21.90 -11.04 -8.37
CA PHE A 25 -20.62 -10.94 -9.07
C PHE A 25 -20.52 -11.86 -10.30
N GLU A 26 -20.98 -13.11 -10.18
CA GLU A 26 -20.98 -14.06 -11.30
C GLU A 26 -21.92 -13.60 -12.41
N LYS A 27 -23.13 -13.19 -12.06
CA LYS A 27 -24.11 -12.62 -12.98
C LYS A 27 -23.57 -11.39 -13.71
N MET A 28 -22.84 -10.51 -13.00
CA MET A 28 -22.18 -9.36 -13.60
C MET A 28 -21.22 -9.80 -14.72
N ILE A 29 -20.37 -10.80 -14.48
CA ILE A 29 -19.45 -11.33 -15.50
C ILE A 29 -20.20 -11.96 -16.67
N GLU A 30 -21.25 -12.75 -16.41
CA GLU A 30 -22.06 -13.41 -17.46
C GLU A 30 -22.76 -12.41 -18.37
N GLU A 31 -23.31 -11.33 -17.81
CA GLU A 31 -24.07 -10.32 -18.56
C GLU A 31 -23.15 -9.33 -19.27
N THR A 32 -22.03 -8.90 -18.64
CA THR A 32 -21.14 -7.86 -19.21
C THR A 32 -19.99 -8.43 -20.02
N LYS A 33 -19.63 -9.72 -19.81
CA LYS A 33 -18.56 -10.45 -20.52
C LYS A 33 -17.24 -9.66 -20.59
N PRO A 34 -16.69 -9.21 -19.46
CA PRO A 34 -15.45 -8.45 -19.44
C PRO A 34 -14.26 -9.35 -19.79
N ASP A 35 -13.27 -8.81 -20.51
CA ASP A 35 -11.98 -9.47 -20.70
C ASP A 35 -11.14 -9.43 -19.41
N THR A 36 -11.29 -8.34 -18.63
CA THR A 36 -10.52 -8.08 -17.42
C THR A 36 -11.42 -7.56 -16.31
N VAL A 37 -11.20 -8.06 -15.09
CA VAL A 37 -11.85 -7.56 -13.87
C VAL A 37 -10.85 -6.79 -13.02
N ILE A 38 -11.23 -5.58 -12.58
CA ILE A 38 -10.43 -4.78 -11.64
C ILE A 38 -10.98 -4.99 -10.23
N VAL A 39 -10.14 -5.49 -9.32
CA VAL A 39 -10.49 -5.80 -7.92
C VAL A 39 -9.96 -4.71 -6.99
N THR A 40 -10.88 -3.99 -6.32
CA THR A 40 -10.61 -2.88 -5.39
C THR A 40 -11.40 -3.01 -4.08
N SER A 41 -11.75 -4.23 -3.71
CA SER A 41 -12.53 -4.53 -2.51
C SER A 41 -11.69 -4.44 -1.22
N ILE A 42 -12.23 -4.82 -0.05
CA ILE A 42 -11.44 -4.92 1.20
C ILE A 42 -10.37 -6.00 1.01
N ASP A 43 -9.13 -5.71 1.42
CA ASP A 43 -7.93 -6.53 1.19
C ASP A 43 -8.14 -8.03 1.45
N ARG A 44 -8.79 -8.37 2.56
CA ARG A 44 -9.08 -9.77 2.92
C ARG A 44 -9.95 -10.51 1.92
N THR A 45 -10.65 -9.77 1.04
CA THR A 45 -11.59 -10.33 0.07
C THR A 45 -11.04 -10.38 -1.36
N HIS A 46 -9.91 -9.75 -1.66
CA HIS A 46 -9.31 -9.71 -2.99
C HIS A 46 -9.23 -11.11 -3.61
N HIS A 47 -8.66 -12.08 -2.89
CA HIS A 47 -8.52 -13.46 -3.39
C HIS A 47 -9.81 -14.09 -3.90
N ARG A 48 -10.96 -13.77 -3.28
CA ARG A 48 -12.28 -14.34 -3.68
C ARG A 48 -12.68 -13.87 -5.07
N TYR A 49 -12.57 -12.56 -5.30
CA TYR A 49 -12.92 -11.97 -6.60
C TYR A 49 -11.88 -12.26 -7.66
N ILE A 50 -10.59 -12.29 -7.32
CA ILE A 50 -9.50 -12.69 -8.21
C ILE A 50 -9.73 -14.12 -8.72
N ILE A 51 -9.91 -15.07 -7.82
CA ILE A 51 -10.10 -16.49 -8.16
C ILE A 51 -11.38 -16.66 -8.99
N LYS A 52 -12.49 -16.09 -8.56
CA LYS A 52 -13.77 -16.23 -9.25
C LYS A 52 -13.70 -15.64 -10.67
N ALA A 53 -13.13 -14.45 -10.84
CA ALA A 53 -12.98 -13.84 -12.16
C ALA A 53 -12.14 -14.71 -13.11
N MET A 54 -11.02 -15.27 -12.63
CA MET A 54 -10.17 -16.16 -13.43
C MET A 54 -10.88 -17.47 -13.80
N GLU A 55 -11.62 -18.07 -12.87
CA GLU A 55 -12.43 -19.27 -13.12
C GLU A 55 -13.51 -19.03 -14.16
N MET A 56 -14.03 -17.80 -14.25
CA MET A 56 -14.99 -17.36 -15.27
C MET A 56 -14.35 -16.85 -16.57
N GLY A 57 -13.03 -16.97 -16.70
CA GLY A 57 -12.30 -16.72 -17.94
C GLY A 57 -11.76 -15.30 -18.12
N CYS A 58 -11.77 -14.45 -17.07
CA CYS A 58 -11.24 -13.09 -17.13
C CYS A 58 -9.77 -13.03 -16.66
N ASP A 59 -8.99 -12.11 -17.21
CA ASP A 59 -7.76 -11.64 -16.58
C ASP A 59 -8.11 -10.71 -15.42
N VAL A 60 -7.15 -10.47 -14.51
CA VAL A 60 -7.42 -9.66 -13.32
C VAL A 60 -6.35 -8.60 -13.10
N ILE A 61 -6.80 -7.41 -12.75
CA ILE A 61 -5.99 -6.35 -12.18
C ILE A 61 -6.44 -6.15 -10.74
N SER A 62 -5.54 -6.32 -9.78
CA SER A 62 -5.87 -6.14 -8.36
C SER A 62 -5.19 -4.94 -7.76
N GLU A 63 -5.93 -4.20 -6.94
CA GLU A 63 -5.31 -3.26 -6.02
C GLU A 63 -4.40 -3.99 -5.02
N LYS A 64 -3.43 -3.23 -4.52
CA LYS A 64 -2.53 -3.69 -3.46
C LYS A 64 -3.22 -3.56 -2.07
N PRO A 65 -2.86 -4.42 -1.13
CA PRO A 65 -2.04 -5.62 -1.25
C PRO A 65 -2.76 -6.71 -2.03
N MET A 66 -2.03 -7.58 -2.72
CA MET A 66 -2.65 -8.66 -3.50
C MET A 66 -3.60 -9.51 -2.65
N THR A 67 -3.23 -9.79 -1.41
CA THR A 67 -4.04 -10.40 -0.36
C THR A 67 -3.37 -10.20 1.01
N VAL A 68 -3.92 -10.80 2.08
CA VAL A 68 -3.49 -10.53 3.47
C VAL A 68 -2.80 -11.68 4.19
N ASP A 69 -2.82 -12.90 3.66
CA ASP A 69 -2.19 -14.08 4.27
C ASP A 69 -1.69 -15.11 3.24
N VAL A 70 -0.92 -16.08 3.73
CA VAL A 70 -0.27 -17.10 2.91
C VAL A 70 -1.26 -18.03 2.22
N ASP A 71 -2.32 -18.46 2.91
CA ASP A 71 -3.27 -19.43 2.38
C ASP A 71 -4.05 -18.85 1.21
N LYS A 72 -4.49 -17.59 1.33
CA LYS A 72 -5.13 -16.85 0.23
C LYS A 72 -4.16 -16.60 -0.92
N CYS A 73 -2.89 -16.29 -0.61
CA CYS A 73 -1.85 -16.12 -1.62
C CYS A 73 -1.67 -17.42 -2.42
N ARG A 74 -1.56 -18.57 -1.74
CA ARG A 74 -1.46 -19.90 -2.35
C ARG A 74 -2.66 -20.21 -3.25
N ALA A 75 -3.88 -19.94 -2.77
CA ALA A 75 -5.11 -20.16 -3.52
C ALA A 75 -5.15 -19.35 -4.84
N ILE A 76 -4.60 -18.12 -4.83
CA ILE A 76 -4.45 -17.32 -6.07
C ILE A 76 -3.47 -18.01 -7.04
N PHE A 77 -2.32 -18.46 -6.56
CA PHE A 77 -1.31 -19.13 -7.40
C PHE A 77 -1.84 -20.45 -7.99
N ASP A 78 -2.52 -21.28 -7.17
CA ASP A 78 -3.18 -22.50 -7.63
C ASP A 78 -4.20 -22.21 -8.74
N CYS A 79 -4.95 -21.10 -8.59
CA CYS A 79 -5.93 -20.69 -9.59
C CYS A 79 -5.26 -20.22 -10.89
N ILE A 80 -4.19 -19.45 -10.81
CA ILE A 80 -3.41 -19.00 -11.98
C ILE A 80 -2.86 -20.21 -12.74
N GLU A 81 -2.27 -21.19 -12.02
CA GLU A 81 -1.74 -22.41 -12.64
C GLU A 81 -2.84 -23.23 -13.35
N ARG A 82 -4.02 -23.35 -12.73
CA ARG A 82 -5.17 -24.09 -13.27
C ARG A 82 -5.83 -23.39 -14.46
N THR A 83 -5.97 -22.07 -14.42
CA THR A 83 -6.73 -21.31 -15.43
C THR A 83 -5.88 -20.73 -16.54
N GLY A 84 -4.58 -20.54 -16.30
CA GLY A 84 -3.68 -19.86 -17.22
C GLY A 84 -3.94 -18.36 -17.37
N LYS A 85 -4.74 -17.76 -16.47
CA LYS A 85 -5.09 -16.34 -16.50
C LYS A 85 -4.02 -15.46 -15.86
N ASN A 86 -4.02 -14.19 -16.22
CA ASN A 86 -3.03 -13.23 -15.76
C ASN A 86 -3.56 -12.42 -14.57
N LEU A 87 -2.66 -12.16 -13.61
CA LEU A 87 -2.89 -11.22 -12.52
C LEU A 87 -1.81 -10.15 -12.52
N ARG A 88 -2.25 -8.90 -12.63
CA ARG A 88 -1.43 -7.70 -12.44
C ARG A 88 -1.79 -7.06 -11.09
N VAL A 89 -0.76 -6.62 -10.34
CA VAL A 89 -0.93 -5.87 -9.08
C VAL A 89 -0.54 -4.41 -9.29
N THR A 90 -1.37 -3.46 -8.81
CA THR A 90 -1.21 -2.03 -9.11
C THR A 90 -0.23 -1.33 -8.17
N PHE A 91 1.07 -1.63 -8.29
CA PHE A 91 2.10 -0.90 -7.55
C PHE A 91 2.46 0.43 -8.23
N ASN A 92 1.64 1.44 -8.02
CA ASN A 92 1.74 2.76 -8.63
C ASN A 92 3.03 3.52 -8.25
N TYR A 93 3.58 3.34 -7.06
CA TYR A 93 4.83 3.98 -6.66
C TYR A 93 6.03 3.60 -7.53
N ARG A 94 6.06 2.43 -8.19
CA ARG A 94 7.10 2.06 -9.16
C ARG A 94 7.19 3.08 -10.31
N TYR A 95 6.06 3.71 -10.66
CA TYR A 95 5.92 4.63 -11.79
C TYR A 95 6.21 6.09 -11.44
N ALA A 96 6.37 6.44 -10.16
CA ALA A 96 6.79 7.77 -9.75
C ALA A 96 8.19 8.08 -10.33
N PRO A 97 8.41 9.26 -10.92
CA PRO A 97 9.68 9.60 -11.59
C PRO A 97 10.92 9.39 -10.72
N HIS A 98 10.85 9.77 -9.45
CA HIS A 98 11.96 9.58 -8.50
C HIS A 98 12.26 8.10 -8.22
N ASN A 99 11.25 7.24 -8.16
CA ASN A 99 11.43 5.81 -7.94
C ASN A 99 11.95 5.10 -9.19
N THR A 100 11.46 5.50 -10.38
CA THR A 100 12.00 5.03 -11.66
C THR A 100 13.46 5.48 -11.83
N LYS A 101 13.81 6.74 -11.49
CA LYS A 101 15.19 7.24 -11.57
C LYS A 101 16.12 6.48 -10.61
N LEU A 102 15.67 6.19 -9.40
CA LEU A 102 16.44 5.38 -8.45
C LEU A 102 16.69 3.95 -8.98
N ARG A 103 15.66 3.34 -9.57
CA ARG A 103 15.80 2.03 -10.26
C ARG A 103 16.85 2.09 -11.37
N GLU A 104 16.83 3.13 -12.20
CA GLU A 104 17.81 3.37 -13.26
C GLU A 104 19.24 3.39 -12.69
N LEU A 105 19.50 4.23 -11.70
CA LEU A 105 20.83 4.38 -11.08
C LEU A 105 21.36 3.06 -10.52
N ILE A 106 20.50 2.27 -9.88
CA ILE A 106 20.89 0.97 -9.31
C ILE A 106 21.16 -0.05 -10.42
N MET A 107 20.29 -0.12 -11.44
CA MET A 107 20.46 -1.02 -12.60
C MET A 107 21.74 -0.71 -13.39
N ASP A 108 22.06 0.55 -13.56
CA ASP A 108 23.26 1.01 -14.29
C ASP A 108 24.53 0.83 -13.46
N GLY A 109 24.43 0.31 -12.21
CA GLY A 109 25.55 0.01 -11.35
C GLY A 109 26.29 1.24 -10.81
N THR A 110 25.61 2.40 -10.72
CA THR A 110 26.16 3.67 -10.23
C THR A 110 26.90 3.53 -8.90
N ILE A 111 26.39 2.71 -7.98
CA ILE A 111 27.03 2.40 -6.69
C ILE A 111 27.53 0.95 -6.60
N GLY A 112 27.60 0.24 -7.72
CA GLY A 112 27.96 -1.18 -7.76
C GLY A 112 26.90 -2.07 -7.11
N ASP A 113 27.31 -3.22 -6.54
CA ASP A 113 26.41 -4.13 -5.85
C ASP A 113 25.91 -3.53 -4.55
N VAL A 114 24.61 -3.37 -4.39
CA VAL A 114 24.00 -2.91 -3.14
C VAL A 114 24.17 -3.96 -2.05
N LYS A 115 24.72 -3.56 -0.90
CA LYS A 115 24.93 -4.43 0.28
C LYS A 115 24.02 -4.09 1.44
N GLN A 116 23.62 -2.82 1.57
CA GLN A 116 22.81 -2.35 2.69
C GLN A 116 21.78 -1.33 2.24
N VAL A 117 20.58 -1.41 2.83
CA VAL A 117 19.47 -0.46 2.66
C VAL A 117 18.99 0.00 4.03
N HIS A 118 18.84 1.30 4.21
CA HIS A 118 18.13 1.89 5.35
C HIS A 118 16.90 2.62 4.83
N PHE A 119 15.73 2.25 5.26
CA PHE A 119 14.47 2.78 4.80
C PHE A 119 13.60 3.23 5.97
N GLU A 120 13.31 4.51 6.04
CA GLU A 120 12.40 5.12 7.00
C GLU A 120 11.19 5.65 6.25
N TRP A 121 9.99 5.22 6.65
CA TRP A 121 8.72 5.78 6.18
C TRP A 121 7.93 6.35 7.35
N MET A 122 7.51 7.60 7.21
CA MET A 122 6.70 8.28 8.20
C MET A 122 5.34 8.66 7.62
N LEU A 123 4.27 8.20 8.27
CA LEU A 123 2.91 8.62 8.01
C LEU A 123 2.53 9.72 9.00
N ASN A 124 1.99 10.80 8.49
CA ASN A 124 1.53 11.88 9.34
C ASN A 124 0.27 11.48 10.12
N THR A 125 -0.09 12.28 11.13
CA THR A 125 -1.25 12.02 12.00
C THR A 125 -2.60 12.11 11.29
N SER A 126 -2.69 12.68 10.08
CA SER A 126 -3.90 12.65 9.28
C SER A 126 -4.05 11.33 8.52
N HIS A 127 -3.06 10.98 7.72
CA HIS A 127 -3.04 9.75 6.93
C HIS A 127 -2.90 8.51 7.82
N GLY A 128 -1.96 8.53 8.78
CA GLY A 128 -1.76 7.42 9.72
C GLY A 128 -3.01 7.12 10.53
N ALA A 129 -3.66 8.16 11.11
CA ALA A 129 -4.90 8.00 11.86
C ALA A 129 -6.01 7.33 11.04
N ASP A 130 -6.03 7.53 9.72
CA ASP A 130 -7.07 6.98 8.87
C ASP A 130 -7.11 5.44 8.87
N TYR A 131 -5.97 4.77 9.05
CA TYR A 131 -5.93 3.32 9.22
C TYR A 131 -6.55 2.84 10.54
N PHE A 132 -6.57 3.68 11.56
CA PHE A 132 -7.14 3.38 12.88
C PHE A 132 -8.62 3.76 13.01
N ARG A 133 -9.18 4.52 12.05
CA ARG A 133 -10.62 4.82 11.93
C ARG A 133 -11.37 3.75 11.14
N ARG A 134 -10.74 3.22 10.12
CA ARG A 134 -11.35 2.38 9.09
C ARG A 134 -11.29 0.89 9.44
N TRP A 135 -11.85 0.05 8.55
CA TRP A 135 -11.75 -1.41 8.64
C TRP A 135 -10.32 -1.94 8.73
N HIS A 136 -9.32 -1.15 8.34
CA HIS A 136 -7.90 -1.47 8.44
C HIS A 136 -7.44 -1.73 9.88
N ARG A 137 -8.10 -1.12 10.88
CA ARG A 137 -7.79 -1.26 12.30
C ARG A 137 -7.84 -2.70 12.82
N ASP A 138 -8.56 -3.55 12.11
CA ASP A 138 -8.61 -4.99 12.37
C ASP A 138 -7.62 -5.70 11.45
N LYS A 139 -6.60 -6.31 12.04
CA LYS A 139 -5.55 -7.05 11.33
C LYS A 139 -6.10 -8.16 10.44
N ARG A 140 -7.27 -8.75 10.78
CA ARG A 140 -7.94 -9.76 9.95
C ARG A 140 -8.41 -9.20 8.60
N ASN A 141 -8.68 -7.90 8.53
CA ASN A 141 -9.13 -7.23 7.31
C ASN A 141 -7.95 -6.79 6.43
N SER A 142 -6.86 -6.29 7.04
CA SER A 142 -5.78 -5.60 6.35
C SER A 142 -4.43 -6.33 6.38
N GLY A 143 -4.27 -7.31 7.25
CA GLY A 143 -2.96 -7.88 7.58
C GLY A 143 -2.06 -6.95 8.41
N GLY A 144 -2.59 -5.80 8.88
CA GLY A 144 -1.82 -4.74 9.54
C GLY A 144 -1.04 -3.86 8.58
N LEU A 145 -0.43 -2.80 9.10
CA LEU A 145 0.29 -1.82 8.25
C LEU A 145 1.51 -2.42 7.53
N LEU A 146 2.13 -3.46 8.08
CA LEU A 146 3.25 -4.16 7.42
C LEU A 146 2.82 -4.94 6.16
N VAL A 147 1.53 -5.29 6.04
CA VAL A 147 0.95 -5.88 4.83
C VAL A 147 0.25 -4.81 3.99
N HIS A 148 -0.69 -4.04 4.58
CA HIS A 148 -1.52 -3.10 3.82
C HIS A 148 -0.72 -1.92 3.24
N LYS A 149 0.06 -1.20 4.08
CA LYS A 149 0.82 0.00 3.66
C LYS A 149 2.23 -0.35 3.21
N ALA A 150 2.96 -1.12 4.03
CA ALA A 150 4.35 -1.43 3.73
C ALA A 150 4.55 -2.38 2.53
N THR A 151 3.46 -2.95 1.99
CA THR A 151 3.51 -3.67 0.71
C THR A 151 4.10 -2.80 -0.40
N HIS A 152 3.76 -1.51 -0.48
CA HIS A 152 4.39 -0.56 -1.40
C HIS A 152 5.89 -0.42 -1.16
N HIS A 153 6.30 -0.34 0.09
CA HIS A 153 7.66 -0.09 0.50
C HIS A 153 8.55 -1.31 0.24
N PHE A 154 8.07 -2.49 0.59
CA PHE A 154 8.77 -3.74 0.31
C PHE A 154 8.82 -4.04 -1.18
N ASP A 155 7.75 -3.74 -1.90
CA ASP A 155 7.72 -3.81 -3.35
C ASP A 155 8.76 -2.89 -3.99
N LEU A 156 8.85 -1.64 -3.56
CA LEU A 156 9.85 -0.70 -4.05
C LEU A 156 11.28 -1.22 -3.86
N VAL A 157 11.61 -1.77 -2.69
CA VAL A 157 12.96 -2.30 -2.45
C VAL A 157 13.22 -3.53 -3.32
N ASN A 158 12.26 -4.45 -3.45
CA ASN A 158 12.37 -5.59 -4.36
C ASN A 158 12.59 -5.12 -5.80
N PHE A 159 11.82 -4.12 -6.24
CA PHE A 159 11.92 -3.50 -7.56
C PHE A 159 13.26 -2.80 -7.77
N TRP A 160 13.70 -1.93 -6.86
CA TRP A 160 14.96 -1.20 -6.99
C TRP A 160 16.17 -2.14 -7.05
N LEU A 161 16.20 -3.15 -6.20
CA LEU A 161 17.30 -4.11 -6.14
C LEU A 161 17.23 -5.22 -7.19
N GLY A 162 16.05 -5.46 -7.77
CA GLY A 162 15.83 -6.61 -8.68
C GLY A 162 16.02 -7.95 -7.98
N THR A 163 15.60 -8.07 -6.72
CA THR A 163 15.79 -9.25 -5.86
C THR A 163 14.56 -9.47 -4.97
N TYR A 164 14.58 -10.47 -4.14
CA TYR A 164 13.47 -10.84 -3.27
C TYR A 164 13.93 -11.14 -1.83
N PRO A 165 13.03 -10.98 -0.82
CA PRO A 165 13.34 -11.24 0.57
C PRO A 165 13.50 -12.75 0.83
N THR A 166 14.44 -13.11 1.72
CA THR A 166 14.69 -14.51 2.12
C THR A 166 14.45 -14.75 3.60
N ARG A 167 14.72 -13.76 4.46
CA ARG A 167 14.52 -13.85 5.91
C ARG A 167 14.13 -12.51 6.49
N VAL A 168 13.19 -12.51 7.44
CA VAL A 168 12.63 -11.32 8.08
C VAL A 168 12.66 -11.47 9.59
N PHE A 169 13.02 -10.39 10.30
CA PHE A 169 12.86 -10.23 11.74
C PHE A 169 12.23 -8.87 12.03
N ALA A 170 11.31 -8.80 12.98
CA ALA A 170 10.59 -7.56 13.27
C ALA A 170 10.20 -7.38 14.74
N PHE A 171 10.12 -6.10 15.12
CA PHE A 171 9.41 -5.61 16.30
C PHE A 171 8.27 -4.70 15.83
N GLY A 172 7.16 -4.72 16.55
CA GLY A 172 6.02 -3.85 16.27
C GLY A 172 5.04 -3.84 17.44
N ASP A 173 4.50 -2.66 17.71
CA ASP A 173 3.57 -2.43 18.80
C ASP A 173 2.54 -1.34 18.43
N LEU A 174 1.41 -1.33 19.13
CA LEU A 174 0.49 -0.21 19.20
C LEU A 174 0.92 0.69 20.37
N LYS A 175 1.52 1.86 20.07
CA LYS A 175 2.14 2.75 21.07
C LYS A 175 1.50 4.13 21.16
N PHE A 176 0.74 4.54 20.15
CA PHE A 176 0.16 5.87 20.09
C PHE A 176 -1.37 5.82 20.04
N TYR A 177 -1.94 5.11 19.05
CA TYR A 177 -3.39 4.95 18.93
C TYR A 177 -3.92 3.93 19.95
N GLY A 178 -5.25 3.80 20.04
CA GLY A 178 -5.91 2.95 21.02
C GLY A 178 -6.19 3.65 22.35
N ARG A 179 -7.13 3.08 23.10
CA ARG A 179 -7.63 3.66 24.37
C ARG A 179 -6.54 3.73 25.44
N GLU A 180 -5.86 2.63 25.72
CA GLU A 180 -4.86 2.56 26.78
C GLU A 180 -3.75 3.60 26.61
N ASN A 181 -3.18 3.70 25.40
CA ASN A 181 -2.15 4.68 25.09
C ASN A 181 -2.67 6.12 25.20
N ALA A 182 -3.93 6.37 24.89
CA ALA A 182 -4.55 7.69 25.04
C ALA A 182 -4.74 8.05 26.51
N GLU A 183 -5.20 7.12 27.35
CA GLU A 183 -5.35 7.29 28.80
C GLU A 183 -4.00 7.59 29.47
N GLU A 184 -2.94 6.87 29.11
CA GLU A 184 -1.56 7.12 29.59
C GLU A 184 -1.07 8.52 29.25
N ARG A 185 -1.51 9.12 28.11
CA ARG A 185 -1.21 10.49 27.73
C ARG A 185 -2.18 11.54 28.30
N GLY A 186 -3.09 11.14 29.21
CA GLY A 186 -4.01 12.05 29.89
C GLY A 186 -5.28 12.39 29.11
N VAL A 187 -5.63 11.66 28.06
CA VAL A 187 -6.91 11.80 27.37
C VAL A 187 -8.02 11.27 28.28
N THR A 188 -9.04 12.09 28.51
CA THR A 188 -10.16 11.77 29.45
C THR A 188 -11.51 11.73 28.74
N LYS A 189 -11.61 12.18 27.48
CA LYS A 189 -12.84 12.18 26.71
C LYS A 189 -12.75 11.15 25.59
N PHE A 190 -13.65 10.21 25.62
CA PHE A 190 -13.69 9.12 24.63
C PHE A 190 -15.05 9.09 23.92
N TYR A 191 -15.03 8.61 22.70
CA TYR A 191 -16.20 8.38 21.86
C TYR A 191 -15.95 7.15 20.97
N SER A 192 -17.00 6.49 20.52
CA SER A 192 -16.89 5.34 19.61
C SER A 192 -16.69 5.76 18.15
N ARG A 193 -17.41 6.84 17.76
CA ARG A 193 -17.38 7.46 16.42
C ARG A 193 -17.60 8.95 16.52
N VAL A 194 -17.32 9.70 15.44
CA VAL A 194 -17.47 11.17 15.44
C VAL A 194 -18.93 11.59 15.24
N HIS A 195 -19.64 11.00 14.28
CA HIS A 195 -21.02 11.35 13.98
C HIS A 195 -21.93 11.24 15.22
N GLY A 196 -22.61 12.34 15.54
CA GLY A 196 -23.56 12.41 16.66
C GLY A 196 -22.93 12.44 18.06
N GLN A 197 -21.61 12.61 18.22
CA GLN A 197 -20.92 12.58 19.52
C GLN A 197 -20.30 13.93 19.89
N GLU A 198 -20.83 14.56 20.97
CA GLU A 198 -20.32 15.84 21.49
C GLU A 198 -18.85 15.76 21.94
N ASN A 199 -18.42 14.61 22.48
CA ASN A 199 -17.05 14.39 22.94
C ASN A 199 -16.02 14.41 21.80
N ALA A 200 -16.44 14.27 20.55
CA ALA A 200 -15.58 14.34 19.37
C ALA A 200 -15.27 15.79 18.94
N LYS A 201 -16.01 16.77 19.45
CA LYS A 201 -15.80 18.17 19.09
C LYS A 201 -14.43 18.67 19.55
N GLY A 202 -13.67 19.20 18.60
CA GLY A 202 -12.33 19.75 18.84
C GLY A 202 -11.21 18.72 18.93
N ASP A 203 -11.50 17.43 18.77
CA ASP A 203 -10.46 16.42 18.63
C ASP A 203 -9.80 16.55 17.25
N PRO A 204 -8.47 16.82 17.17
CA PRO A 204 -7.76 16.96 15.91
C PRO A 204 -7.71 15.66 15.09
N PHE A 205 -7.99 14.50 15.71
CA PHE A 205 -8.07 13.21 15.05
C PHE A 205 -9.47 12.85 14.56
N ALA A 206 -10.49 13.67 14.87
CA ALA A 206 -11.86 13.42 14.44
C ALA A 206 -12.03 13.58 12.92
N LEU A 207 -12.70 12.65 12.27
CA LEU A 207 -13.15 12.78 10.88
C LEU A 207 -14.61 13.23 10.88
N VAL A 208 -14.84 14.50 10.58
CA VAL A 208 -16.20 15.03 10.41
C VAL A 208 -16.65 14.77 8.97
N MET A 209 -17.70 13.97 8.80
CA MET A 209 -18.24 13.63 7.48
C MET A 209 -19.34 14.61 7.05
N GLU A 210 -20.03 15.20 8.00
CA GLU A 210 -21.13 16.15 7.76
C GLU A 210 -20.61 17.43 7.10
N GLY A 211 -21.34 17.87 6.08
CA GLY A 211 -20.97 19.05 5.28
C GLY A 211 -19.96 18.75 4.16
N ASN A 212 -19.44 17.52 4.08
CA ASN A 212 -18.64 17.05 2.96
C ASN A 212 -19.47 16.09 2.09
N THR A 213 -20.00 16.59 0.98
CA THR A 213 -20.90 15.84 0.09
C THR A 213 -20.35 14.47 -0.32
N GLN A 214 -19.04 14.37 -0.58
CA GLN A 214 -18.42 13.11 -0.97
C GLN A 214 -18.40 12.10 0.18
N LEU A 215 -17.98 12.53 1.37
CA LEU A 215 -17.94 11.67 2.55
C LEU A 215 -19.36 11.26 3.00
N GLU A 216 -20.32 12.20 2.94
CA GLU A 216 -21.71 11.88 3.25
C GLU A 216 -22.28 10.83 2.30
N ARG A 217 -22.11 11.00 1.00
CA ARG A 217 -22.72 10.12 -0.01
C ARG A 217 -22.02 8.77 -0.13
N LEU A 218 -20.70 8.72 0.02
CA LEU A 218 -19.94 7.47 -0.10
C LEU A 218 -19.93 6.64 1.18
N TYR A 219 -20.11 7.29 2.35
CA TYR A 219 -19.96 6.61 3.63
C TYR A 219 -21.16 6.82 4.56
N LEU A 220 -21.42 8.02 5.06
CA LEU A 220 -22.43 8.26 6.09
C LEU A 220 -23.83 7.78 5.67
N ASN A 221 -24.26 8.13 4.47
CA ASN A 221 -25.56 7.75 3.94
C ASN A 221 -25.60 6.28 3.45
N ALA A 222 -24.44 5.67 3.24
CA ALA A 222 -24.30 4.28 2.79
C ALA A 222 -24.21 3.28 3.95
N GLU A 223 -24.05 3.72 5.20
CA GLU A 223 -24.00 2.84 6.38
C GLU A 223 -25.20 1.89 6.49
N LYS A 224 -26.38 2.33 6.04
CA LYS A 224 -27.61 1.49 5.96
C LYS A 224 -27.50 0.32 4.99
N ASP A 225 -26.58 0.39 4.00
CA ASP A 225 -26.44 -0.60 2.96
C ASP A 225 -25.44 -1.69 3.32
N ASP A 226 -24.32 -1.33 3.99
CA ASP A 226 -23.23 -2.27 4.29
C ASP A 226 -22.80 -2.28 5.78
N GLY A 227 -23.32 -1.36 6.60
CA GLY A 227 -22.97 -1.25 8.02
C GLY A 227 -21.56 -0.71 8.28
N TYR A 228 -20.89 -0.19 7.26
CA TYR A 228 -19.51 0.29 7.40
C TYR A 228 -19.45 1.66 8.06
N ILE A 229 -18.79 1.75 9.22
CA ILE A 229 -18.56 2.98 9.97
C ILE A 229 -17.17 3.54 9.62
N ARG A 230 -17.13 4.71 8.95
CA ARG A 230 -15.92 5.33 8.41
C ARG A 230 -15.17 6.19 9.44
N ASP A 231 -15.88 6.77 10.41
CA ASP A 231 -15.43 7.80 11.34
C ASP A 231 -15.24 7.30 12.79
N GLN A 232 -14.75 6.07 12.95
CA GLN A 232 -14.48 5.52 14.28
C GLN A 232 -13.37 6.31 14.99
N SER A 233 -13.41 6.35 16.33
CA SER A 233 -12.33 6.95 17.12
C SER A 233 -11.03 6.17 16.95
N VAL A 234 -9.93 6.87 16.73
CA VAL A 234 -8.59 6.28 16.70
C VAL A 234 -8.08 5.89 18.10
N PHE A 235 -8.72 6.42 19.14
CA PHE A 235 -8.48 6.10 20.55
C PHE A 235 -9.56 5.20 21.14
N GLY A 236 -10.21 4.42 20.28
CA GLY A 236 -11.20 3.41 20.64
C GLY A 236 -10.58 2.05 20.99
N ASP A 237 -11.46 1.13 21.33
CA ASP A 237 -11.13 -0.28 21.58
C ASP A 237 -11.05 -1.07 20.26
N ASN A 238 -10.62 -2.33 20.33
CA ASN A 238 -10.59 -3.27 19.21
C ASN A 238 -9.69 -2.84 18.02
N ILE A 239 -8.56 -2.21 18.31
CA ILE A 239 -7.49 -1.96 17.38
C ILE A 239 -6.47 -3.09 17.52
N SER A 240 -6.20 -3.83 16.45
CA SER A 240 -5.30 -4.99 16.47
C SER A 240 -4.08 -4.84 15.56
N ILE A 241 -3.88 -3.63 15.01
CA ILE A 241 -2.73 -3.30 14.17
C ILE A 241 -1.71 -2.45 14.95
N GLU A 242 -0.46 -2.58 14.58
CA GLU A 242 0.66 -1.80 15.11
C GLU A 242 0.71 -0.41 14.46
N ASP A 243 1.25 0.58 15.18
CA ASP A 243 1.53 1.94 14.67
C ASP A 243 3.03 2.28 14.68
N THR A 244 3.85 1.46 15.33
CA THR A 244 5.30 1.62 15.47
C THR A 244 5.99 0.30 15.13
N MET A 245 6.75 0.25 14.04
CA MET A 245 7.32 -1.01 13.54
C MET A 245 8.75 -0.83 13.04
N ASN A 246 9.60 -1.83 13.32
CA ASN A 246 10.96 -1.95 12.81
C ASN A 246 11.17 -3.36 12.24
N VAL A 247 11.71 -3.45 11.03
CA VAL A 247 11.86 -4.71 10.29
C VAL A 247 13.28 -4.83 9.74
N LEU A 248 13.89 -5.99 9.94
CA LEU A 248 15.15 -6.38 9.31
C LEU A 248 14.86 -7.42 8.23
N VAL A 249 15.37 -7.20 7.02
CA VAL A 249 15.17 -8.10 5.88
C VAL A 249 16.51 -8.50 5.27
N LYS A 250 16.68 -9.80 5.00
CA LYS A 250 17.79 -10.32 4.19
C LYS A 250 17.25 -10.70 2.81
N TYR A 251 17.97 -10.28 1.77
CA TYR A 251 17.62 -10.51 0.37
C TYR A 251 18.46 -11.62 -0.26
N ALA A 252 17.95 -12.23 -1.34
CA ALA A 252 18.65 -13.28 -2.08
C ALA A 252 19.97 -12.80 -2.71
N SER A 253 20.09 -11.51 -3.06
CA SER A 253 21.33 -10.88 -3.51
C SER A 253 22.41 -10.76 -2.42
N GLY A 254 22.07 -11.09 -1.16
CA GLY A 254 22.92 -10.86 0.01
C GLY A 254 22.79 -9.48 0.64
N ALA A 255 22.05 -8.56 0.03
CA ALA A 255 21.74 -7.26 0.61
C ALA A 255 20.92 -7.42 1.90
N GLN A 256 21.05 -6.45 2.80
CA GLN A 256 20.31 -6.39 4.07
C GLN A 256 19.60 -5.04 4.17
N MET A 257 18.37 -5.05 4.68
CA MET A 257 17.60 -3.83 4.90
C MET A 257 17.23 -3.69 6.38
N SER A 258 17.36 -2.48 6.91
CA SER A 258 16.61 -2.01 8.07
C SER A 258 15.48 -1.09 7.59
N TYR A 259 14.28 -1.35 8.07
CA TYR A 259 13.07 -0.60 7.70
C TYR A 259 12.34 -0.16 8.97
N SER A 260 11.80 1.06 8.97
CA SER A 260 10.92 1.56 10.02
C SER A 260 9.67 2.20 9.44
N LEU A 261 8.54 1.99 10.11
CA LEU A 261 7.27 2.64 9.82
C LEU A 261 6.68 3.20 11.11
N ASN A 262 6.33 4.50 11.07
CA ASN A 262 5.62 5.20 12.11
C ASN A 262 4.34 5.80 11.54
N ALA A 263 3.20 5.62 12.24
CA ALA A 263 1.89 6.05 11.75
C ALA A 263 1.33 7.33 12.45
N TYR A 264 2.15 8.05 13.20
CA TYR A 264 1.75 9.26 13.95
C TYR A 264 2.82 10.35 13.91
N SER A 265 3.51 10.47 12.79
CA SER A 265 4.57 11.45 12.59
C SER A 265 4.03 12.87 12.40
N PRO A 266 4.80 13.92 12.72
CA PRO A 266 4.45 15.31 12.45
C PRO A 266 4.63 15.71 10.98
N TRP A 267 5.18 14.85 10.13
CA TRP A 267 5.28 15.04 8.67
C TRP A 267 5.13 13.71 7.94
N GLU A 268 4.98 13.74 6.63
CA GLU A 268 4.86 12.55 5.80
C GLU A 268 5.89 12.53 4.69
N GLY A 269 6.44 11.35 4.47
CA GLY A 269 7.44 11.09 3.47
C GLY A 269 8.36 9.94 3.84
N PHE A 270 9.46 9.83 3.12
CA PHE A 270 10.41 8.75 3.35
C PHE A 270 11.85 9.16 3.07
N ARG A 271 12.76 8.44 3.70
CA ARG A 271 14.19 8.47 3.43
C ARG A 271 14.70 7.07 3.18
N VAL A 272 15.47 6.90 2.11
CA VAL A 272 16.14 5.63 1.82
C VAL A 272 17.59 5.87 1.49
N CYS A 273 18.46 5.04 2.08
CA CYS A 273 19.88 5.06 1.80
C CYS A 273 20.30 3.68 1.30
N PHE A 274 21.02 3.66 0.18
CA PHE A 274 21.61 2.46 -0.40
C PHE A 274 23.13 2.56 -0.32
N THR A 275 23.77 1.59 0.32
CA THR A 275 25.24 1.48 0.34
C THR A 275 25.65 0.30 -0.53
N GLY A 276 26.43 0.58 -1.54
CA GLY A 276 26.96 -0.40 -2.48
C GLY A 276 28.47 -0.45 -2.49
N THR A 277 29.03 -1.30 -3.35
CA THR A 277 30.49 -1.54 -3.44
C THR A 277 31.27 -0.40 -4.09
N LYS A 278 30.59 0.55 -4.75
CA LYS A 278 31.21 1.70 -5.43
C LYS A 278 30.74 3.05 -4.91
N GLY A 279 29.85 3.08 -3.93
CA GLY A 279 29.34 4.34 -3.38
C GLY A 279 28.02 4.18 -2.63
N ARG A 280 27.34 5.31 -2.43
CA ARG A 280 26.08 5.40 -1.71
C ARG A 280 25.08 6.27 -2.48
N ILE A 281 23.81 5.93 -2.45
CA ILE A 281 22.70 6.79 -2.89
C ILE A 281 21.80 7.08 -1.70
N GLU A 282 21.42 8.34 -1.56
CA GLU A 282 20.40 8.77 -0.61
C GLU A 282 19.25 9.41 -1.36
N ILE A 283 18.04 9.02 -1.01
CA ILE A 283 16.82 9.65 -1.48
C ILE A 283 15.99 10.13 -0.30
N GLU A 284 15.53 11.39 -0.38
CA GLU A 284 14.52 11.96 0.50
C GLU A 284 13.33 12.40 -0.34
N VAL A 285 12.14 12.02 0.08
CA VAL A 285 10.86 12.45 -0.49
C VAL A 285 9.99 12.99 0.62
N ILE A 286 9.53 14.24 0.46
CA ILE A 286 8.66 14.93 1.41
C ILE A 286 7.28 15.07 0.77
N GLU A 287 6.28 14.43 1.33
CA GLU A 287 4.89 14.51 0.87
C GLU A 287 4.12 15.60 1.61
N ALA A 288 4.27 15.72 2.92
CA ALA A 288 3.64 16.77 3.71
C ALA A 288 4.49 17.18 4.90
N VAL A 289 4.64 18.49 5.10
CA VAL A 289 5.32 19.11 6.27
C VAL A 289 4.33 19.79 7.22
N TYR A 290 3.05 19.82 6.86
CA TYR A 290 1.97 20.38 7.64
C TYR A 290 0.82 19.40 7.70
N ILE A 291 0.25 19.24 8.89
CA ILE A 291 -0.85 18.32 9.14
C ILE A 291 -2.09 19.13 9.38
N ASN A 292 -3.10 18.85 8.57
CA ASN A 292 -4.40 19.44 8.70
C ASN A 292 -5.24 18.63 9.69
N ALA A 293 -5.67 19.24 10.78
CA ALA A 293 -6.65 18.64 11.67
C ALA A 293 -7.96 18.37 10.91
N GLY A 294 -8.66 17.28 11.22
CA GLY A 294 -9.92 16.92 10.59
C GLY A 294 -9.85 15.95 9.42
N GLY A 295 -8.67 15.37 9.16
CA GLY A 295 -8.57 14.17 8.28
C GLY A 295 -8.77 14.43 6.79
N ASN A 296 -8.39 15.59 6.27
CA ASN A 296 -8.40 15.84 4.84
C ASN A 296 -7.28 15.08 4.13
N SER A 297 -7.60 13.94 3.52
CA SER A 297 -6.69 13.09 2.76
C SER A 297 -6.50 13.52 1.29
N SER A 298 -7.08 14.66 0.87
CA SER A 298 -7.03 15.10 -0.54
C SER A 298 -5.62 15.39 -1.06
N ASN A 299 -4.64 15.48 -0.18
CA ASN A 299 -3.22 15.69 -0.51
C ASN A 299 -2.35 14.45 -0.30
N GLU A 300 -2.94 13.29 -0.09
CA GLU A 300 -2.18 12.03 0.07
C GLU A 300 -1.34 11.76 -1.18
N GLY A 301 -0.05 11.46 -0.98
CA GLY A 301 0.89 11.15 -2.05
C GLY A 301 1.31 12.33 -2.94
N VAL A 302 0.93 13.56 -2.60
CA VAL A 302 1.41 14.76 -3.31
C VAL A 302 2.80 15.12 -2.79
N VAL A 303 3.82 14.94 -3.63
CA VAL A 303 5.22 15.24 -3.28
C VAL A 303 5.45 16.74 -3.22
N LYS A 304 5.94 17.25 -2.08
CA LYS A 304 6.32 18.65 -1.83
C LYS A 304 7.80 18.91 -2.07
N GLY A 305 8.63 17.89 -1.90
CA GLY A 305 10.07 17.98 -2.14
C GLY A 305 10.66 16.60 -2.37
N LYS A 306 11.67 16.53 -3.20
CA LYS A 306 12.38 15.28 -3.50
C LYS A 306 13.83 15.57 -3.83
N LYS A 307 14.72 14.70 -3.39
CA LYS A 307 16.15 14.83 -3.65
C LYS A 307 16.80 13.46 -3.73
N ILE A 308 17.64 13.24 -4.74
CA ILE A 308 18.53 12.09 -4.84
C ILE A 308 19.96 12.59 -4.87
N VAL A 309 20.81 12.07 -4.00
CA VAL A 309 22.24 12.38 -3.96
C VAL A 309 23.03 11.10 -4.10
N VAL A 310 24.02 11.11 -4.98
CA VAL A 310 24.99 10.05 -5.17
C VAL A 310 26.31 10.45 -4.55
N TYR A 311 26.85 9.57 -3.73
CA TYR A 311 28.19 9.68 -3.11
C TYR A 311 29.07 8.56 -3.68
N PRO A 312 29.90 8.83 -4.72
CA PRO A 312 30.84 7.84 -5.21
C PRO A 312 31.85 7.46 -4.13
N MET A 313 32.38 6.22 -4.17
CA MET A 313 33.40 5.78 -3.20
C MET A 313 34.63 6.70 -3.23
N PHE A 314 34.99 7.20 -4.42
CA PHE A 314 36.06 8.14 -4.64
C PHE A 314 35.58 9.23 -5.62
N GLY A 315 35.43 10.45 -5.17
CA GLY A 315 34.95 11.57 -5.95
C GLY A 315 33.96 12.45 -5.17
N ASP A 316 33.49 13.52 -5.81
CA ASP A 316 32.57 14.46 -5.22
C ASP A 316 31.13 13.92 -5.27
N ALA A 317 30.35 14.20 -4.23
CA ALA A 317 28.94 13.92 -4.22
C ALA A 317 28.21 14.84 -5.21
N TYR A 318 27.15 14.31 -5.83
CA TYR A 318 26.32 15.08 -6.76
C TYR A 318 24.84 14.77 -6.61
N GLU A 319 24.02 15.78 -6.88
CA GLU A 319 22.56 15.64 -6.91
C GLU A 319 22.12 15.20 -8.29
N VAL A 320 21.15 14.26 -8.32
CA VAL A 320 20.60 13.72 -9.56
C VAL A 320 19.33 14.46 -9.92
N PRO A 321 19.21 14.99 -11.15
CA PRO A 321 17.98 15.60 -11.63
C PRO A 321 16.83 14.58 -11.66
N ILE A 322 15.66 15.00 -11.18
CA ILE A 322 14.43 14.19 -11.14
C ILE A 322 13.33 14.94 -11.89
N GLU A 323 12.66 14.26 -12.80
CA GLU A 323 11.49 14.82 -13.49
C GLU A 323 10.33 15.10 -12.52
N GLU A 324 9.57 16.15 -12.82
CA GLU A 324 8.36 16.48 -12.04
C GLU A 324 7.21 15.52 -12.37
N GLY A 325 6.69 14.84 -11.34
CA GLY A 325 5.46 14.06 -11.42
C GLY A 325 4.24 14.93 -11.13
N LYS A 326 3.14 14.67 -11.82
CA LYS A 326 1.85 15.36 -11.58
C LYS A 326 0.79 14.37 -11.12
N GLY A 327 0.11 14.66 -10.01
CA GLY A 327 -0.96 13.83 -9.45
C GLY A 327 -0.52 13.02 -8.24
N GLY A 328 -1.37 12.06 -7.82
CA GLY A 328 -1.16 11.21 -6.67
C GLY A 328 0.06 10.29 -6.78
N HIS A 329 0.53 9.79 -5.65
CA HIS A 329 1.69 8.91 -5.55
C HIS A 329 2.93 9.43 -6.31
N GLY A 330 3.22 10.73 -6.16
CA GLY A 330 4.36 11.37 -6.84
C GLY A 330 4.24 11.42 -8.37
N GLY A 331 3.03 11.30 -8.90
CA GLY A 331 2.74 11.24 -10.34
C GLY A 331 2.66 9.83 -10.91
N GLY A 332 2.84 8.80 -10.09
CA GLY A 332 2.83 7.39 -10.52
C GLY A 332 1.48 6.90 -11.02
N ASP A 333 0.38 7.39 -10.44
CA ASP A 333 -0.98 6.94 -10.80
C ASP A 333 -1.28 7.13 -12.28
N ARG A 334 -1.01 8.32 -12.81
CA ARG A 334 -1.29 8.62 -14.22
C ARG A 334 -0.46 7.75 -15.16
N VAL A 335 0.81 7.50 -14.82
CA VAL A 335 1.70 6.68 -15.65
C VAL A 335 1.28 5.22 -15.61
N LEU A 336 0.88 4.70 -14.43
CA LEU A 336 0.33 3.36 -14.27
C LEU A 336 -0.96 3.18 -15.09
N LEU A 337 -1.91 4.12 -15.00
CA LEU A 337 -3.16 4.05 -15.75
C LEU A 337 -2.92 4.06 -17.26
N ASN A 338 -1.96 4.87 -17.74
CA ASN A 338 -1.58 4.87 -19.14
C ASN A 338 -0.89 3.55 -19.56
N ASP A 339 -0.14 2.91 -18.68
CA ASP A 339 0.48 1.60 -18.94
C ASP A 339 -0.57 0.44 -18.91
N ILE A 340 -1.68 0.61 -18.21
CA ILE A 340 -2.77 -0.38 -18.16
C ILE A 340 -3.72 -0.21 -19.37
N PHE A 341 -4.12 1.03 -19.68
CA PHE A 341 -5.20 1.33 -20.62
C PHE A 341 -4.75 1.99 -21.92
N GLY A 342 -3.48 2.41 -22.01
CA GLY A 342 -2.90 3.02 -23.20
C GLY A 342 -2.31 1.99 -24.15
N GLU A 343 -1.63 2.49 -25.21
CA GLU A 343 -0.92 1.63 -26.15
C GLU A 343 0.27 0.96 -25.46
N PRO A 344 0.49 -0.35 -25.69
CA PRO A 344 1.63 -1.08 -25.11
C PRO A 344 2.97 -0.44 -25.50
N THR A 345 3.81 -0.16 -24.51
CA THR A 345 5.17 0.34 -24.72
C THR A 345 6.19 -0.57 -24.04
N GLU A 346 7.41 -0.63 -24.61
CA GLU A 346 8.50 -1.34 -23.95
C GLU A 346 8.90 -0.62 -22.67
N ASP A 347 8.89 -1.33 -21.55
CA ASP A 347 9.34 -0.81 -20.26
C ASP A 347 10.63 -1.52 -19.80
N ARG A 348 11.77 -0.88 -20.06
CA ARG A 348 13.10 -1.40 -19.64
C ARG A 348 13.22 -1.61 -18.13
N PHE A 349 12.42 -0.90 -17.33
CA PHE A 349 12.44 -0.99 -15.88
C PHE A 349 11.57 -2.11 -15.31
N LYS A 350 10.67 -2.69 -16.13
CA LYS A 350 9.72 -3.74 -15.74
C LYS A 350 8.85 -3.30 -14.56
N ARG A 351 8.20 -2.13 -14.69
CA ARG A 351 7.34 -1.56 -13.64
C ARG A 351 6.01 -2.29 -13.48
N ALA A 352 5.52 -2.92 -14.55
CA ALA A 352 4.32 -3.76 -14.48
C ALA A 352 4.55 -4.94 -13.53
N ALA A 353 3.84 -4.94 -12.39
CA ALA A 353 4.02 -5.95 -11.37
C ALA A 353 3.08 -7.13 -11.58
N SER A 354 3.63 -8.33 -11.49
CA SER A 354 2.94 -9.60 -11.56
C SER A 354 2.42 -10.07 -10.19
N HIS A 355 1.70 -11.20 -10.19
CA HIS A 355 1.34 -11.91 -8.96
C HIS A 355 2.56 -12.34 -8.13
N VAL A 356 3.72 -12.61 -8.77
CA VAL A 356 4.97 -12.94 -8.05
C VAL A 356 5.49 -11.73 -7.28
N ASP A 357 5.47 -10.55 -7.90
CA ASP A 357 5.83 -9.29 -7.23
C ASP A 357 4.89 -9.00 -6.07
N GLY A 358 3.58 -9.16 -6.30
CA GLY A 358 2.55 -9.01 -5.27
C GLY A 358 2.79 -9.94 -4.08
N ALA A 359 3.08 -11.20 -4.34
CA ALA A 359 3.38 -12.19 -3.31
C ALA A 359 4.64 -11.85 -2.52
N MET A 360 5.76 -11.55 -3.19
CA MET A 360 7.02 -11.23 -2.52
C MET A 360 6.92 -10.01 -1.62
N SER A 361 6.11 -9.04 -2.03
CA SER A 361 5.85 -7.84 -1.24
C SER A 361 5.07 -8.16 0.03
N ILE A 362 3.90 -8.83 -0.07
CA ILE A 362 3.09 -9.18 1.10
C ILE A 362 3.76 -10.20 2.02
N LEU A 363 4.54 -11.14 1.48
CA LEU A 363 5.26 -12.14 2.28
C LEU A 363 6.27 -11.50 3.22
N THR A 364 6.90 -10.37 2.85
CA THR A 364 7.75 -9.61 3.78
C THR A 364 6.94 -9.14 4.99
N GLY A 365 5.76 -8.55 4.77
CA GLY A 365 4.88 -8.08 5.84
C GLY A 365 4.28 -9.21 6.68
N ILE A 366 3.88 -10.31 6.04
CA ILE A 366 3.34 -11.51 6.71
C ILE A 366 4.41 -12.14 7.60
N CYS A 367 5.64 -12.31 7.10
CA CYS A 367 6.77 -12.82 7.88
C CYS A 367 7.13 -11.89 9.03
N ALA A 368 7.07 -10.57 8.82
CA ALA A 368 7.28 -9.59 9.88
C ALA A 368 6.22 -9.72 10.99
N ASN A 369 4.93 -9.84 10.64
CA ASN A 369 3.87 -10.10 11.61
C ASN A 369 4.09 -11.40 12.40
N LYS A 370 4.53 -12.47 11.75
CA LYS A 370 4.88 -13.74 12.41
C LYS A 370 6.09 -13.59 13.34
N SER A 371 7.08 -12.80 12.91
CA SER A 371 8.26 -12.50 13.73
C SER A 371 7.89 -11.69 14.98
N ILE A 372 7.03 -10.68 14.86
CA ILE A 372 6.51 -9.92 16.02
C ILE A 372 5.83 -10.85 17.01
N ALA A 373 4.97 -11.74 16.52
CA ALA A 373 4.21 -12.65 17.39
C ALA A 373 5.07 -13.73 18.07
N SER A 374 6.14 -14.20 17.39
CA SER A 374 6.98 -15.32 17.88
C SER A 374 8.27 -14.86 18.56
N GLY A 375 8.71 -13.61 18.32
CA GLY A 375 10.03 -13.12 18.73
C GLY A 375 11.20 -13.76 17.95
N MET A 376 10.93 -14.46 16.85
CA MET A 376 11.93 -15.21 16.09
C MET A 376 12.00 -14.73 14.64
N PRO A 377 13.17 -14.84 13.97
CA PRO A 377 13.27 -14.60 12.54
C PRO A 377 12.49 -15.66 11.74
N VAL A 378 11.92 -15.23 10.59
CA VAL A 378 11.10 -16.08 9.71
C VAL A 378 11.73 -16.18 8.34
N ASP A 379 11.89 -17.39 7.82
CA ASP A 379 12.36 -17.63 6.45
C ASP A 379 11.18 -17.59 5.46
N VAL A 380 11.23 -16.65 4.53
CA VAL A 380 10.13 -16.34 3.59
C VAL A 380 9.75 -17.57 2.73
N MET A 381 10.75 -18.31 2.23
CA MET A 381 10.51 -19.48 1.38
C MET A 381 9.90 -20.65 2.12
N ASN A 382 10.08 -20.74 3.45
CA ASN A 382 9.42 -21.76 4.26
C ASN A 382 7.94 -21.47 4.45
N GLU A 383 7.54 -20.20 4.42
CA GLU A 383 6.14 -19.79 4.47
C GLU A 383 5.42 -20.05 3.15
N PHE A 384 6.01 -19.58 2.05
CA PHE A 384 5.50 -19.85 0.73
C PHE A 384 6.60 -19.70 -0.34
N ASN A 385 6.94 -20.83 -0.97
CA ASN A 385 7.88 -20.82 -2.08
C ASN A 385 7.15 -20.52 -3.40
N VAL A 386 7.04 -19.24 -3.75
CA VAL A 386 6.37 -18.80 -4.98
C VAL A 386 7.04 -19.32 -6.25
N PHE A 387 8.35 -19.61 -6.19
CA PHE A 387 9.10 -20.10 -7.35
C PHE A 387 8.78 -21.56 -7.72
N SER A 388 8.08 -22.31 -6.84
CA SER A 388 7.57 -23.62 -7.20
C SER A 388 6.47 -23.57 -8.28
N TYR A 389 5.84 -22.40 -8.47
CA TYR A 389 4.80 -22.15 -9.48
C TYR A 389 5.33 -21.47 -10.75
N VAL A 390 6.53 -20.90 -10.71
CA VAL A 390 7.14 -20.29 -11.89
C VAL A 390 7.80 -21.39 -12.69
N LYS A 391 7.20 -21.80 -13.82
CA LYS A 391 7.80 -22.78 -14.74
C LYS A 391 9.17 -22.28 -15.17
N LYS A 392 10.17 -23.16 -15.05
CA LYS A 392 11.55 -22.92 -15.52
C LYS A 392 11.60 -22.72 -17.03
#